data_1835242541b469d9f244bc718d1f0ca5
#
_entry.id   1835242541b469d9f244bc718d1f0ca5
#
_cell.length_a   1.000
_cell.length_b   1.000
_cell.length_c   1.000
_cell.angle_alpha   90.00
_cell.angle_beta   90.00
_cell.angle_gamma   90.00
#
_symmetry.space_group_name_H-M   'P 1'
#
loop_
_entity.id
_entity.type
_entity.pdbx_description
1 polymer ?
#
loop_
_entity_poly.entity_id
_entity_poly.type
_entity_poly.pdbx_seq_one_letter_code
_entity_poly.pdbx_strand_id
1 'polypeptide(L)'
;MPEAAIYSKWTNKASKSPPPTRFRGEKPSKTAHARTTLGPAMFSLRLAGAALGFALFNSQLTTCRSPGEGGSEAAPAHAEVKDVTLPGVDTSDLTGREKSDWSRYVSDLLAPCPDQPVSLAQCVSENRSCKQCAPAATFLVKQVRRGRTREQVEAAFRNRFSVDAIKNVELDDSPAKGPSGAPVSIVEFADFECPHCGATRPILDALFKRYDGQLRIVYKNFPLSMHQYAEKAARAAIAAYKQNKFWEMEVALFDNQQNLEQSNVELLAKSIGLDMPRFIKDRDSEAVADFVSRDRKEGEKLGIDSTPTIFINGRKFESSGDFKEDLDDWVTLEIKLSGGNATPSPAGETSPSTSASALAASSAAPAASAKAPKPKASAN
;
A
#
# COMPACT_ATOMS: atom_id res chain seq x y z
N MET A 1 27.97 -14.65 15.24
CA MET A 1 26.70 -15.28 14.89
C MET A 1 25.83 -15.28 16.13
N PRO A 2 24.82 -14.43 16.24
CA PRO A 2 23.43 -14.73 16.01
C PRO A 2 22.65 -13.47 15.52
N GLU A 3 22.48 -13.25 14.23
CA GLU A 3 21.66 -12.15 13.70
C GLU A 3 20.45 -12.62 12.84
N ALA A 4 20.22 -13.93 12.75
CA ALA A 4 19.08 -14.48 12.02
C ALA A 4 17.76 -14.53 12.82
N ALA A 5 17.76 -14.12 14.10
CA ALA A 5 16.65 -14.40 15.01
C ALA A 5 15.56 -13.31 15.06
N ILE A 6 15.76 -12.14 14.47
CA ILE A 6 14.79 -11.04 14.58
C ILE A 6 13.73 -11.11 13.47
N TYR A 7 14.06 -11.68 12.31
CA TYR A 7 13.11 -11.83 11.19
C TYR A 7 12.23 -13.09 11.25
N SER A 8 12.54 -14.07 12.12
CA SER A 8 11.80 -15.34 12.20
C SER A 8 10.54 -15.32 13.09
N LYS A 9 10.19 -14.20 13.70
CA LYS A 9 9.01 -14.12 14.59
C LYS A 9 7.66 -13.93 13.86
N TRP A 10 7.68 -13.90 12.54
CA TRP A 10 6.47 -13.75 11.72
C TRP A 10 5.83 -15.06 11.29
N THR A 11 6.37 -16.21 11.70
CA THR A 11 5.77 -17.50 11.39
C THR A 11 5.40 -18.26 12.65
N ASN A 12 4.13 -18.60 12.78
CA ASN A 12 3.53 -19.56 13.69
C ASN A 12 3.31 -19.12 15.16
N LYS A 13 2.17 -18.45 15.37
CA LYS A 13 1.41 -18.62 16.60
C LYS A 13 -0.04 -18.98 16.26
N ALA A 14 -0.27 -20.25 15.92
CA ALA A 14 -1.60 -20.84 15.99
C ALA A 14 -1.96 -20.93 17.48
N SER A 15 -2.67 -19.95 18.01
CA SER A 15 -3.24 -20.00 19.36
C SER A 15 -4.60 -20.69 19.33
N LYS A 16 -4.66 -21.80 20.04
CA LYS A 16 -5.89 -22.53 20.35
C LYS A 16 -6.90 -21.59 21.02
N SER A 17 -8.03 -21.39 20.37
CA SER A 17 -9.18 -20.68 20.93
C SER A 17 -9.84 -21.54 22.01
N PRO A 18 -10.25 -20.98 23.16
CA PRO A 18 -11.09 -21.69 24.12
C PRO A 18 -12.56 -21.79 23.63
N PRO A 19 -13.33 -22.80 24.07
CA PRO A 19 -14.68 -23.02 23.60
C PRO A 19 -15.66 -21.95 24.14
N PRO A 20 -16.76 -21.68 23.41
CA PRO A 20 -17.72 -20.64 23.78
C PRO A 20 -18.54 -21.04 25.04
N THR A 21 -18.55 -20.14 26.02
CA THR A 21 -19.42 -20.21 27.16
C THR A 21 -20.88 -19.86 26.77
N ARG A 22 -21.78 -20.78 27.03
CA ARG A 22 -23.24 -20.60 26.91
C ARG A 22 -23.70 -19.45 27.82
N PHE A 23 -24.18 -18.38 27.24
CA PHE A 23 -24.97 -17.39 27.97
C PHE A 23 -26.46 -17.79 27.95
N ARG A 24 -26.99 -17.91 29.16
CA ARG A 24 -28.40 -18.23 29.50
C ARG A 24 -29.24 -16.97 29.26
N GLY A 25 -30.37 -17.15 28.57
CA GLY A 25 -31.23 -16.05 28.18
C GLY A 25 -31.87 -15.29 29.35
N GLU A 26 -31.99 -14.01 29.19
CA GLU A 26 -32.85 -13.13 29.99
C GLU A 26 -33.86 -12.45 29.05
N LYS A 27 -35.13 -12.48 29.50
CA LYS A 27 -36.29 -11.98 28.76
C LYS A 27 -36.36 -10.45 28.80
N PRO A 28 -36.93 -9.79 27.78
CA PRO A 28 -37.10 -8.34 27.79
C PRO A 28 -38.29 -7.92 28.65
N SER A 29 -38.09 -6.94 29.52
CA SER A 29 -39.13 -6.26 30.25
C SER A 29 -39.67 -5.07 29.43
N LYS A 30 -41.03 -5.01 29.38
CA LYS A 30 -41.79 -3.91 28.76
C LYS A 30 -41.93 -2.75 29.76
N THR A 31 -41.59 -1.53 29.38
CA THR A 31 -42.12 -0.27 29.91
C THR A 31 -42.06 0.77 28.82
N ALA A 32 -43.11 1.16 28.32
CA ALA A 32 -44.11 2.22 28.37
C ALA A 32 -43.54 3.64 28.14
N HIS A 33 -44.02 4.19 27.02
CA HIS A 33 -44.22 5.56 26.60
C HIS A 33 -44.01 6.74 27.58
N ALA A 34 -43.29 7.78 27.14
CA ALA A 34 -43.69 9.16 27.33
C ALA A 34 -43.24 10.02 26.14
N ARG A 35 -44.21 10.48 25.37
CA ARG A 35 -44.08 11.58 24.41
C ARG A 35 -43.98 12.88 25.20
N THR A 36 -42.98 13.71 24.90
CA THR A 36 -43.02 15.13 25.24
C THR A 36 -42.62 15.96 24.03
N THR A 37 -43.61 16.58 23.46
CA THR A 37 -43.49 17.67 22.48
C THR A 37 -43.16 18.96 23.18
N LEU A 38 -42.12 19.70 22.79
CA LEU A 38 -41.97 21.12 23.10
C LEU A 38 -41.33 21.84 21.91
N GLY A 39 -42.04 22.87 21.49
CA GLY A 39 -41.82 23.67 20.31
C GLY A 39 -40.73 24.73 20.46
N PRO A 40 -40.57 25.60 19.43
CA PRO A 40 -39.42 26.47 19.25
C PRO A 40 -39.53 27.77 20.07
N ALA A 41 -38.48 28.12 20.81
CA ALA A 41 -38.32 29.40 21.44
C ALA A 41 -37.44 30.33 20.58
N MET A 42 -38.08 31.30 19.97
CA MET A 42 -37.44 32.51 19.43
C MET A 42 -36.83 33.32 20.57
N PHE A 43 -35.58 33.69 20.46
CA PHE A 43 -34.99 34.69 21.32
C PHE A 43 -34.65 35.96 20.53
N SER A 44 -35.37 37.00 20.87
CA SER A 44 -35.30 38.31 20.27
C SER A 44 -34.09 39.11 20.76
N LEU A 45 -33.52 39.82 19.84
CA LEU A 45 -32.53 40.87 19.94
C LEU A 45 -33.03 42.04 20.83
N ARG A 46 -32.29 42.48 21.83
CA ARG A 46 -32.43 43.79 22.46
C ARG A 46 -31.11 44.55 22.41
N LEU A 47 -31.12 45.61 21.59
CA LEU A 47 -30.21 46.76 21.67
C LEU A 47 -30.52 47.52 22.96
N ALA A 48 -29.48 47.88 23.68
CA ALA A 48 -29.53 49.00 24.62
C ALA A 48 -28.24 49.81 24.45
N GLY A 49 -28.42 51.00 23.94
CA GLY A 49 -27.40 52.03 23.85
C GLY A 49 -27.17 52.71 25.19
N ALA A 50 -25.98 53.19 25.41
CA ALA A 50 -25.69 54.27 26.36
C ALA A 50 -24.52 55.06 25.80
N ALA A 51 -24.82 56.35 25.71
CA ALA A 51 -23.97 57.42 25.18
C ALA A 51 -23.14 58.08 26.28
N LEU A 52 -22.15 58.84 25.84
CA LEU A 52 -21.49 59.98 26.46
C LEU A 52 -20.44 59.77 27.56
N GLY A 53 -19.25 60.24 27.20
CA GLY A 53 -18.15 60.57 28.11
C GLY A 53 -17.02 61.26 27.34
N PHE A 54 -17.24 62.57 26.99
CA PHE A 54 -16.19 63.45 26.46
C PHE A 54 -15.20 63.76 27.58
N ALA A 55 -13.94 63.38 27.45
CA ALA A 55 -12.88 64.00 28.26
C ALA A 55 -11.77 64.45 27.30
N LEU A 56 -11.71 65.80 27.25
CA LEU A 56 -10.63 66.58 26.63
C LEU A 56 -9.32 66.28 27.36
N PHE A 57 -8.35 65.72 26.68
CA PHE A 57 -6.99 65.71 27.18
C PHE A 57 -6.03 66.33 26.17
N ASN A 58 -5.36 67.28 26.68
CA ASN A 58 -4.53 68.29 26.12
C ASN A 58 -3.38 67.78 25.25
N SER A 59 -3.20 68.42 24.10
CA SER A 59 -2.07 68.19 23.18
C SER A 59 -0.76 68.60 23.81
N GLN A 60 0.14 67.66 23.98
CA GLN A 60 1.58 67.92 24.09
C GLN A 60 2.21 67.39 22.77
N LEU A 61 2.57 68.35 21.94
CA LEU A 61 3.46 68.08 20.78
C LEU A 61 4.85 67.75 21.27
N THR A 62 5.12 66.45 21.36
CA THR A 62 6.47 65.93 21.52
C THR A 62 7.01 65.63 20.11
N THR A 63 7.93 66.45 19.64
CA THR A 63 8.70 66.22 18.43
C THR A 63 9.45 64.89 18.54
N CYS A 64 8.98 63.90 17.82
CA CYS A 64 9.75 62.67 17.61
C CYS A 64 10.93 63.01 16.69
N ARG A 65 12.10 63.10 17.31
CA ARG A 65 13.39 63.07 16.65
C ARG A 65 13.59 61.67 16.09
N SER A 66 13.74 61.54 14.79
CA SER A 66 14.11 60.26 14.12
C SER A 66 15.43 59.78 14.66
N PRO A 67 15.50 58.54 15.20
CA PRO A 67 16.78 57.87 15.32
C PRO A 67 17.15 57.39 13.92
N GLY A 68 18.29 57.81 13.48
CA GLY A 68 18.89 57.31 12.25
C GLY A 68 19.24 55.84 12.33
N GLU A 69 19.34 55.28 11.15
CA GLU A 69 20.03 54.01 10.85
C GLU A 69 19.56 52.80 11.66
N GLY A 70 18.41 52.25 11.24
CA GLY A 70 18.04 50.90 11.55
C GLY A 70 19.04 49.97 10.91
N GLY A 71 19.88 49.39 11.76
CA GLY A 71 20.62 48.23 11.36
C GLY A 71 19.63 47.20 10.82
N SER A 72 19.80 46.84 9.57
CA SER A 72 19.19 45.63 8.99
C SER A 72 19.62 44.50 9.90
N GLU A 73 18.69 44.04 10.73
CA GLU A 73 18.88 42.76 11.45
C GLU A 73 19.01 41.70 10.37
N ALA A 74 20.26 41.41 10.02
CA ALA A 74 20.60 40.35 9.10
C ALA A 74 19.92 39.08 9.61
N ALA A 75 19.03 38.51 8.82
CA ALA A 75 18.53 37.17 9.07
C ALA A 75 19.70 36.29 9.50
N PRO A 76 19.54 35.42 10.50
CA PRO A 76 20.65 34.64 11.04
C PRO A 76 21.38 33.99 9.86
N ALA A 77 22.66 34.34 9.71
CA ALA A 77 23.50 33.76 8.68
C ALA A 77 23.38 32.24 8.81
N HIS A 78 22.83 31.61 7.81
CA HIS A 78 22.82 30.15 7.73
C HIS A 78 24.27 29.72 7.89
N ALA A 79 24.58 29.03 8.99
CA ALA A 79 25.92 28.47 9.21
C ALA A 79 26.29 27.71 7.93
N GLU A 80 27.43 28.06 7.32
CA GLU A 80 27.90 27.38 6.13
C GLU A 80 28.00 25.88 6.44
N VAL A 81 27.06 25.12 5.87
CA VAL A 81 27.11 23.66 6.00
C VAL A 81 28.25 23.20 5.13
N LYS A 82 29.29 22.65 5.77
CA LYS A 82 30.41 22.06 5.06
C LYS A 82 29.88 20.95 4.13
N ASP A 83 30.23 21.01 2.86
CA ASP A 83 29.88 19.97 1.90
C ASP A 83 30.31 18.59 2.39
N VAL A 84 29.36 17.69 2.49
CA VAL A 84 29.57 16.30 2.88
C VAL A 84 29.77 15.45 1.64
N THR A 85 30.75 14.54 1.68
CA THR A 85 30.95 13.49 0.67
C THR A 85 30.90 12.13 1.36
N LEU A 86 30.06 11.23 0.90
CA LEU A 86 29.87 9.91 1.53
C LEU A 86 30.24 8.79 0.56
N PRO A 87 30.95 7.75 1.02
CA PRO A 87 31.27 6.59 0.20
C PRO A 87 30.03 5.94 -0.40
N GLY A 88 30.04 5.66 -1.70
CA GLY A 88 28.96 4.97 -2.39
C GLY A 88 27.68 5.78 -2.58
N VAL A 89 27.70 7.10 -2.30
CA VAL A 89 26.57 8.00 -2.56
C VAL A 89 26.98 9.01 -3.61
N ASP A 90 26.32 8.95 -4.76
CA ASP A 90 26.57 9.86 -5.87
C ASP A 90 25.75 11.14 -5.71
N THR A 91 26.46 12.27 -5.59
CA THR A 91 25.89 13.62 -5.49
C THR A 91 26.37 14.53 -6.64
N SER A 92 27.00 13.96 -7.67
CA SER A 92 27.59 14.72 -8.78
C SER A 92 26.58 15.57 -9.54
N ASP A 93 25.37 15.07 -9.67
CA ASP A 93 24.27 15.73 -10.40
C ASP A 93 23.53 16.80 -9.58
N LEU A 94 23.87 16.97 -8.29
CA LEU A 94 23.24 17.99 -7.45
C LEU A 94 23.85 19.38 -7.74
N THR A 95 22.97 20.39 -7.83
CA THR A 95 23.39 21.79 -7.80
C THR A 95 24.03 22.13 -6.45
N GLY A 96 24.80 23.22 -6.36
CA GLY A 96 25.44 23.63 -5.10
C GLY A 96 24.45 23.80 -3.94
N ARG A 97 23.24 24.33 -4.22
CA ARG A 97 22.17 24.46 -3.21
C ARG A 97 21.64 23.08 -2.77
N GLU A 98 21.32 22.23 -3.71
CA GLU A 98 20.83 20.87 -3.42
C GLU A 98 21.86 20.06 -2.64
N LYS A 99 23.15 20.21 -2.96
CA LYS A 99 24.24 19.56 -2.24
C LYS A 99 24.35 20.06 -0.81
N SER A 100 24.19 21.36 -0.58
CA SER A 100 24.15 21.95 0.76
C SER A 100 22.93 21.43 1.55
N ASP A 101 21.74 21.38 0.94
CA ASP A 101 20.52 20.85 1.59
C ASP A 101 20.68 19.36 1.90
N TRP A 102 21.18 18.55 0.97
CA TRP A 102 21.48 17.13 1.21
C TRP A 102 22.51 16.94 2.33
N SER A 103 23.61 17.72 2.33
CA SER A 103 24.64 17.67 3.38
C SER A 103 24.06 17.94 4.77
N ARG A 104 23.10 18.88 4.86
CA ARG A 104 22.37 19.16 6.08
C ARG A 104 21.50 17.97 6.52
N TYR A 105 20.73 17.39 5.58
CA TYR A 105 19.89 16.23 5.93
C TYR A 105 20.68 15.03 6.42
N VAL A 106 21.78 14.67 5.76
CA VAL A 106 22.58 13.52 6.21
C VAL A 106 23.30 13.77 7.54
N SER A 107 23.52 15.04 7.89
CA SER A 107 24.13 15.43 9.17
C SER A 107 23.12 15.49 10.31
N ASP A 108 21.86 15.91 10.03
CA ASP A 108 20.81 16.10 11.02
C ASP A 108 20.01 14.82 11.31
N LEU A 109 19.76 14.02 10.28
CA LEU A 109 18.95 12.80 10.40
C LEU A 109 19.76 11.66 11.02
N LEU A 110 19.12 10.94 11.93
CA LEU A 110 19.74 9.77 12.58
C LEU A 110 19.77 8.57 11.63
N ALA A 111 20.75 7.70 11.85
CA ALA A 111 20.83 6.42 11.17
C ALA A 111 19.55 5.58 11.35
N PRO A 112 19.13 4.82 10.33
CA PRO A 112 17.89 4.02 10.40
C PRO A 112 17.87 2.91 11.44
N CYS A 113 19.05 2.43 11.84
CA CYS A 113 19.16 1.31 12.78
C CYS A 113 19.16 1.83 14.23
N PRO A 114 18.23 1.36 15.09
CA PRO A 114 18.09 1.86 16.47
C PRO A 114 19.33 1.66 17.36
N ASP A 115 20.17 0.68 17.03
CA ASP A 115 21.45 0.40 17.70
C ASP A 115 22.59 1.35 17.29
N GLN A 116 22.32 2.27 16.32
CA GLN A 116 23.28 3.23 15.78
C GLN A 116 22.79 4.67 16.02
N PRO A 117 22.87 5.21 17.25
CA PRO A 117 22.37 6.55 17.58
C PRO A 117 23.34 7.66 17.12
N VAL A 118 23.66 7.67 15.84
CA VAL A 118 24.57 8.62 15.18
C VAL A 118 23.89 9.25 13.98
N SER A 119 24.47 10.33 13.43
CA SER A 119 23.96 10.89 12.18
C SER A 119 24.10 9.91 11.01
N LEU A 120 23.26 10.08 10.02
CA LEU A 120 23.34 9.27 8.79
C LEU A 120 24.71 9.42 8.12
N ALA A 121 25.26 10.65 8.08
CA ALA A 121 26.58 10.91 7.54
C ALA A 121 27.68 10.12 8.31
N GLN A 122 27.62 10.12 9.64
CA GLN A 122 28.57 9.38 10.45
C GLN A 122 28.42 7.87 10.25
N CYS A 123 27.18 7.35 10.19
CA CYS A 123 26.93 5.94 9.92
C CYS A 123 27.57 5.45 8.60
N VAL A 124 27.44 6.24 7.55
CA VAL A 124 28.01 5.89 6.23
C VAL A 124 29.53 6.04 6.22
N SER A 125 30.07 7.17 6.73
CA SER A 125 31.50 7.45 6.68
C SER A 125 32.32 6.46 7.51
N GLU A 126 31.78 6.00 8.66
CA GLU A 126 32.44 5.04 9.54
C GLU A 126 32.14 3.58 9.16
N ASN A 127 31.38 3.35 8.07
CA ASN A 127 30.97 2.02 7.61
C ASN A 127 30.38 1.16 8.74
N ARG A 128 29.43 1.73 9.48
CA ARG A 128 28.78 1.03 10.61
C ARG A 128 27.92 -0.15 10.12
N SER A 129 27.59 -1.06 11.02
CA SER A 129 26.89 -2.31 10.71
C SER A 129 25.45 -2.14 10.16
N CYS A 130 24.93 -0.92 10.11
CA CYS A 130 23.61 -0.61 9.58
C CYS A 130 23.58 -0.60 8.04
N LYS A 131 23.09 -1.67 7.42
CA LYS A 131 23.02 -1.80 5.96
C LYS A 131 22.11 -0.76 5.27
N GLN A 132 21.26 -0.07 6.04
CA GLN A 132 20.34 0.93 5.51
C GLN A 132 20.96 2.33 5.37
N CYS A 133 22.13 2.62 5.96
CA CYS A 133 22.68 3.97 5.98
C CYS A 133 23.01 4.52 4.59
N ALA A 134 23.77 3.82 3.77
CA ALA A 134 24.08 4.27 2.41
C ALA A 134 22.84 4.36 1.51
N PRO A 135 21.90 3.36 1.50
CA PRO A 135 20.62 3.49 0.82
C PRO A 135 19.77 4.68 1.27
N ALA A 136 19.78 4.98 2.58
CA ALA A 136 19.03 6.12 3.11
C ALA A 136 19.63 7.47 2.67
N ALA A 137 20.96 7.57 2.64
CA ALA A 137 21.64 8.74 2.12
C ALA A 137 21.39 8.94 0.60
N THR A 138 21.37 7.85 -0.19
CA THR A 138 21.00 7.87 -1.61
C THR A 138 19.53 8.25 -1.82
N PHE A 139 18.63 7.77 -0.96
CA PHE A 139 17.23 8.18 -0.99
C PHE A 139 17.07 9.69 -0.81
N LEU A 140 17.82 10.29 0.10
CA LEU A 140 17.80 11.75 0.32
C LEU A 140 18.28 12.54 -0.90
N VAL A 141 19.24 12.02 -1.70
CA VAL A 141 19.62 12.63 -2.98
C VAL A 141 18.40 12.76 -3.89
N LYS A 142 17.60 11.69 -4.04
CA LYS A 142 16.38 11.72 -4.86
C LYS A 142 15.36 12.73 -4.33
N GLN A 143 15.19 12.83 -3.00
CA GLN A 143 14.24 13.77 -2.41
C GLN A 143 14.63 15.24 -2.66
N VAL A 144 15.90 15.56 -2.53
CA VAL A 144 16.43 16.91 -2.77
C VAL A 144 16.30 17.29 -4.24
N ARG A 145 16.68 16.41 -5.17
CA ARG A 145 16.51 16.63 -6.64
C ARG A 145 15.07 16.89 -7.05
N ARG A 146 14.11 16.35 -6.31
CA ARG A 146 12.66 16.58 -6.51
C ARG A 146 12.18 17.90 -5.91
N GLY A 147 13.07 18.71 -5.32
CA GLY A 147 12.75 20.01 -4.75
C GLY A 147 11.80 19.96 -3.56
N ARG A 148 11.80 18.85 -2.80
CA ARG A 148 10.92 18.68 -1.64
C ARG A 148 11.31 19.60 -0.49
N THR A 149 10.28 20.06 0.26
CA THR A 149 10.52 20.83 1.48
C THR A 149 11.15 19.95 2.56
N ARG A 150 11.72 20.57 3.59
CA ARG A 150 12.34 19.85 4.73
C ARG A 150 11.34 18.90 5.38
N GLU A 151 10.14 19.36 5.65
CA GLU A 151 9.08 18.56 6.29
C GLU A 151 8.71 17.33 5.44
N GLN A 152 8.64 17.50 4.12
CA GLN A 152 8.35 16.41 3.18
C GLN A 152 9.50 15.39 3.12
N VAL A 153 10.75 15.86 3.14
CA VAL A 153 11.94 14.99 3.15
C VAL A 153 12.00 14.17 4.44
N GLU A 154 11.82 14.83 5.58
CA GLU A 154 11.84 14.16 6.89
C GLU A 154 10.69 13.17 7.05
N ALA A 155 9.48 13.52 6.58
CA ALA A 155 8.33 12.62 6.59
C ALA A 155 8.57 11.39 5.71
N ALA A 156 9.08 11.59 4.48
CA ALA A 156 9.40 10.51 3.57
C ALA A 156 10.51 9.60 4.12
N PHE A 157 11.55 10.19 4.74
CA PHE A 157 12.63 9.45 5.38
C PHE A 157 12.10 8.60 6.55
N ARG A 158 11.29 9.18 7.45
CA ARG A 158 10.68 8.44 8.56
C ARG A 158 9.80 7.31 8.06
N ASN A 159 8.94 7.58 7.09
CA ASN A 159 8.07 6.55 6.50
C ASN A 159 8.86 5.39 5.91
N ARG A 160 9.96 5.70 5.22
CA ARG A 160 10.77 4.69 4.53
C ARG A 160 11.69 3.90 5.46
N PHE A 161 12.25 4.52 6.52
CA PHE A 161 13.36 3.94 7.27
C PHE A 161 13.10 3.78 8.77
N SER A 162 12.17 4.52 9.40
CA SER A 162 11.89 4.36 10.83
C SER A 162 11.23 3.01 11.13
N VAL A 163 11.64 2.37 12.21
CA VAL A 163 11.00 1.14 12.69
C VAL A 163 9.55 1.37 13.11
N ASP A 164 9.22 2.56 13.59
CA ASP A 164 7.86 2.94 14.02
C ASP A 164 6.87 3.07 12.85
N ALA A 165 7.40 3.18 11.62
CA ALA A 165 6.57 3.22 10.41
C ALA A 165 6.04 1.84 10.00
N ILE A 166 6.56 0.75 10.56
CA ILE A 166 6.11 -0.61 10.25
C ILE A 166 4.75 -0.84 10.89
N LYS A 167 3.76 -1.16 10.06
CA LYS A 167 2.42 -1.55 10.50
C LYS A 167 2.27 -3.06 10.47
N ASN A 168 1.49 -3.59 11.39
CA ASN A 168 1.07 -4.97 11.32
C ASN A 168 -0.12 -5.05 10.35
N VAL A 169 0.10 -5.58 9.16
CA VAL A 169 -0.93 -5.84 8.16
C VAL A 169 -1.23 -7.33 8.20
N GLU A 170 -2.47 -7.68 8.52
CA GLU A 170 -2.87 -9.08 8.59
C GLU A 170 -2.95 -9.67 7.18
N LEU A 171 -2.28 -10.79 6.97
CA LEU A 171 -2.31 -11.45 5.65
C LEU A 171 -3.47 -12.45 5.52
N ASP A 172 -3.94 -12.98 6.65
CA ASP A 172 -5.05 -13.93 6.77
C ASP A 172 -5.08 -15.00 5.66
N ASP A 173 -6.29 -15.29 5.18
CA ASP A 173 -6.61 -16.13 4.02
C ASP A 173 -6.83 -15.31 2.74
N SER A 174 -6.27 -14.08 2.67
CA SER A 174 -6.43 -13.20 1.52
C SER A 174 -5.78 -13.76 0.26
N PRO A 175 -6.33 -13.45 -0.93
CA PRO A 175 -5.73 -13.88 -2.19
C PRO A 175 -4.28 -13.43 -2.29
N ALA A 176 -3.40 -14.39 -2.56
CA ALA A 176 -1.97 -14.12 -2.65
C ALA A 176 -1.33 -14.89 -3.79
N LYS A 177 -0.32 -14.28 -4.42
CA LYS A 177 0.56 -14.93 -5.40
C LYS A 177 2.02 -14.81 -4.96
N GLY A 178 2.83 -15.80 -5.27
CA GLY A 178 4.22 -15.92 -4.83
C GLY A 178 4.39 -16.73 -3.54
N PRO A 179 5.64 -17.12 -3.24
CA PRO A 179 5.93 -17.99 -2.10
C PRO A 179 5.63 -17.30 -0.77
N SER A 180 5.14 -18.05 0.21
CA SER A 180 4.83 -17.53 1.55
C SER A 180 6.07 -17.04 2.31
N GLY A 181 7.26 -17.56 1.97
CA GLY A 181 8.55 -17.16 2.53
C GLY A 181 9.31 -16.14 1.68
N ALA A 182 8.65 -15.45 0.73
CA ALA A 182 9.30 -14.42 -0.06
C ALA A 182 9.89 -13.31 0.83
N PRO A 183 11.10 -12.82 0.52
CA PRO A 183 11.75 -11.77 1.30
C PRO A 183 10.98 -10.43 1.27
N VAL A 184 10.16 -10.21 0.26
CA VAL A 184 9.33 -9.00 0.13
C VAL A 184 7.86 -9.37 0.01
N SER A 185 7.04 -8.83 0.91
CA SER A 185 5.59 -8.90 0.87
C SER A 185 5.03 -7.54 0.46
N ILE A 186 4.23 -7.53 -0.60
CA ILE A 186 3.46 -6.38 -1.06
C ILE A 186 2.00 -6.67 -0.74
N VAL A 187 1.36 -5.82 0.06
CA VAL A 187 -0.07 -5.88 0.34
C VAL A 187 -0.74 -4.68 -0.31
N GLU A 188 -1.63 -4.93 -1.25
CA GLU A 188 -2.40 -3.90 -1.93
C GLU A 188 -3.84 -3.89 -1.43
N PHE A 189 -4.27 -2.75 -0.87
CA PHE A 189 -5.68 -2.46 -0.63
C PHE A 189 -6.24 -1.76 -1.87
N ALA A 190 -7.17 -2.41 -2.54
CA ALA A 190 -7.63 -1.99 -3.86
C ALA A 190 -9.15 -2.10 -4.02
N ASP A 191 -9.64 -1.36 -5.02
CA ASP A 191 -11.02 -1.25 -5.42
C ASP A 191 -11.13 -1.47 -6.93
N PHE A 192 -12.01 -2.37 -7.35
CA PHE A 192 -12.16 -2.73 -8.77
C PHE A 192 -12.72 -1.62 -9.64
N GLU A 193 -13.42 -0.62 -9.09
CA GLU A 193 -13.85 0.57 -9.83
C GLU A 193 -12.81 1.70 -9.82
N CYS A 194 -11.74 1.61 -8.99
CA CYS A 194 -10.73 2.64 -8.93
C CYS A 194 -9.80 2.61 -10.16
N PRO A 195 -9.74 3.69 -10.98
CA PRO A 195 -8.87 3.71 -12.16
C PRO A 195 -7.39 3.57 -11.84
N HIS A 196 -6.98 4.12 -10.70
CA HIS A 196 -5.58 4.02 -10.24
C HIS A 196 -5.20 2.59 -9.87
N CYS A 197 -6.12 1.80 -9.30
CA CYS A 197 -5.88 0.37 -9.04
C CYS A 197 -5.71 -0.40 -10.35
N GLY A 198 -6.58 -0.14 -11.35
CA GLY A 198 -6.43 -0.72 -12.69
C GLY A 198 -5.09 -0.38 -13.34
N ALA A 199 -4.59 0.86 -13.17
CA ALA A 199 -3.28 1.28 -13.67
C ALA A 199 -2.11 0.66 -12.88
N THR A 200 -2.29 0.34 -11.60
CA THR A 200 -1.26 -0.25 -10.72
C THR A 200 -1.07 -1.74 -11.01
N ARG A 201 -2.12 -2.48 -11.34
CA ARG A 201 -2.07 -3.92 -11.61
C ARG A 201 -0.95 -4.33 -12.57
N PRO A 202 -0.83 -3.78 -13.80
CA PRO A 202 0.23 -4.19 -14.72
C PRO A 202 1.64 -3.86 -14.20
N ILE A 203 1.80 -2.85 -13.35
CA ILE A 203 3.08 -2.52 -12.71
C ILE A 203 3.46 -3.60 -11.69
N LEU A 204 2.51 -4.00 -10.82
CA LEU A 204 2.71 -5.09 -9.86
C LEU A 204 2.99 -6.43 -10.56
N ASP A 205 2.28 -6.73 -11.65
CA ASP A 205 2.51 -7.94 -12.44
C ASP A 205 3.91 -7.96 -13.09
N ALA A 206 4.37 -6.80 -13.57
CA ALA A 206 5.72 -6.67 -14.13
C ALA A 206 6.80 -6.87 -13.05
N LEU A 207 6.61 -6.30 -11.85
CA LEU A 207 7.51 -6.51 -10.71
C LEU A 207 7.51 -7.96 -10.26
N PHE A 208 6.34 -8.58 -10.17
CA PHE A 208 6.21 -9.98 -9.77
C PHE A 208 6.99 -10.92 -10.70
N LYS A 209 6.89 -10.67 -12.02
CA LYS A 209 7.67 -11.42 -13.02
C LYS A 209 9.17 -11.12 -12.95
N ARG A 210 9.53 -9.84 -12.71
CA ARG A 210 10.93 -9.40 -12.65
C ARG A 210 11.69 -10.01 -11.48
N TYR A 211 11.04 -10.12 -10.33
CA TYR A 211 11.62 -10.63 -9.08
C TYR A 211 11.04 -12.00 -8.69
N ASP A 212 10.98 -12.90 -9.66
CA ASP A 212 10.39 -14.23 -9.49
C ASP A 212 10.93 -14.94 -8.24
N GLY A 213 10.04 -15.52 -7.47
CA GLY A 213 10.35 -16.21 -6.21
C GLY A 213 10.71 -15.27 -5.03
N GLN A 214 10.92 -13.97 -5.24
CA GLN A 214 11.32 -13.01 -4.20
C GLN A 214 10.19 -12.10 -3.72
N LEU A 215 9.05 -12.10 -4.44
CA LEU A 215 7.88 -11.32 -4.08
C LEU A 215 6.70 -12.22 -3.71
N ARG A 216 5.96 -11.78 -2.71
CA ARG A 216 4.60 -12.21 -2.40
C ARG A 216 3.68 -11.00 -2.54
N ILE A 217 2.68 -11.10 -3.40
CA ILE A 217 1.65 -10.06 -3.55
C ILE A 217 0.36 -10.58 -2.93
N VAL A 218 -0.21 -9.78 -2.03
CA VAL A 218 -1.48 -10.06 -1.32
C VAL A 218 -2.47 -8.96 -1.69
N TYR A 219 -3.66 -9.36 -2.09
CA TYR A 219 -4.75 -8.45 -2.42
C TYR A 219 -5.73 -8.34 -1.24
N LYS A 220 -6.07 -7.12 -0.86
CA LYS A 220 -7.07 -6.77 0.14
C LYS A 220 -8.17 -5.93 -0.48
N ASN A 221 -9.42 -6.30 -0.24
CA ASN A 221 -10.55 -5.57 -0.77
C ASN A 221 -10.80 -4.29 0.04
N PHE A 222 -10.79 -3.14 -0.64
CA PHE A 222 -11.12 -1.86 -0.02
C PHE A 222 -12.11 -1.08 -0.89
N PRO A 223 -13.37 -1.58 -1.04
CA PRO A 223 -14.37 -0.91 -1.84
C PRO A 223 -14.72 0.45 -1.25
N LEU A 224 -14.56 1.51 -2.04
CA LEU A 224 -14.86 2.89 -1.66
C LEU A 224 -16.37 3.14 -1.75
N SER A 225 -16.92 3.87 -0.78
CA SER A 225 -18.37 4.13 -0.71
C SER A 225 -18.90 4.98 -1.87
N MET A 226 -18.03 5.71 -2.57
CA MET A 226 -18.38 6.50 -3.75
C MET A 226 -18.52 5.66 -5.02
N HIS A 227 -18.05 4.42 -5.02
CA HIS A 227 -18.07 3.51 -6.15
C HIS A 227 -19.27 2.56 -6.04
N GLN A 228 -20.16 2.62 -7.05
CA GLN A 228 -21.47 1.95 -7.00
C GLN A 228 -21.38 0.41 -7.01
N TYR A 229 -20.41 -0.13 -7.74
CA TYR A 229 -20.28 -1.57 -7.97
C TYR A 229 -19.08 -2.20 -7.26
N ALA A 230 -18.25 -1.40 -6.58
CA ALA A 230 -17.00 -1.84 -5.97
C ALA A 230 -17.18 -3.03 -5.01
N GLU A 231 -18.18 -2.96 -4.10
CA GLU A 231 -18.44 -4.05 -3.16
C GLU A 231 -18.92 -5.31 -3.87
N LYS A 232 -19.79 -5.18 -4.90
CA LYS A 232 -20.27 -6.32 -5.67
C LYS A 232 -19.16 -6.98 -6.47
N ALA A 233 -18.25 -6.19 -7.05
CA ALA A 233 -17.08 -6.67 -7.76
C ALA A 233 -16.10 -7.38 -6.80
N ALA A 234 -15.85 -6.81 -5.61
CA ALA A 234 -15.06 -7.44 -4.57
C ALA A 234 -15.62 -8.81 -4.14
N ARG A 235 -16.95 -8.89 -3.93
CA ARG A 235 -17.61 -10.16 -3.61
C ARG A 235 -17.51 -11.18 -4.74
N ALA A 236 -17.60 -10.74 -5.98
CA ALA A 236 -17.42 -11.60 -7.15
C ALA A 236 -15.97 -12.14 -7.23
N ALA A 237 -14.97 -11.31 -6.96
CA ALA A 237 -13.56 -11.72 -6.92
C ALA A 237 -13.32 -12.77 -5.82
N ILE A 238 -13.90 -12.59 -4.62
CA ILE A 238 -13.78 -13.57 -3.52
C ILE A 238 -14.56 -14.87 -3.83
N ALA A 239 -15.71 -14.80 -4.52
CA ALA A 239 -16.39 -16.01 -5.00
C ALA A 239 -15.54 -16.80 -6.01
N ALA A 240 -14.84 -16.10 -6.89
CA ALA A 240 -13.85 -16.71 -7.80
C ALA A 240 -12.64 -17.28 -7.04
N TYR A 241 -12.16 -16.59 -5.98
CA TYR A 241 -11.12 -17.08 -5.10
C TYR A 241 -11.45 -18.45 -4.49
N LYS A 242 -12.69 -18.65 -4.06
CA LYS A 242 -13.18 -19.95 -3.55
C LYS A 242 -13.17 -21.06 -4.59
N GLN A 243 -12.96 -20.71 -5.86
CA GLN A 243 -12.76 -21.63 -6.97
C GLN A 243 -11.32 -21.61 -7.54
N ASN A 244 -10.37 -21.03 -6.80
CA ASN A 244 -8.95 -20.87 -7.18
C ASN A 244 -8.74 -20.06 -8.48
N LYS A 245 -9.64 -19.10 -8.75
CA LYS A 245 -9.60 -18.25 -9.96
C LYS A 245 -9.66 -16.75 -9.62
N PHE A 246 -9.05 -16.37 -8.49
CA PHE A 246 -9.02 -14.97 -8.09
C PHE A 246 -8.33 -14.09 -9.12
N TRP A 247 -7.12 -14.49 -9.55
CA TRP A 247 -6.29 -13.65 -10.41
C TRP A 247 -6.85 -13.52 -11.82
N GLU A 248 -7.52 -14.56 -12.34
CA GLU A 248 -8.26 -14.47 -13.60
C GLU A 248 -9.47 -13.53 -13.48
N MET A 249 -10.16 -13.56 -12.34
CA MET A 249 -11.29 -12.67 -12.09
C MET A 249 -10.83 -11.23 -11.85
N GLU A 250 -9.73 -11.02 -11.14
CA GLU A 250 -9.10 -9.72 -10.93
C GLU A 250 -8.77 -9.05 -12.27
N VAL A 251 -8.10 -9.76 -13.17
CA VAL A 251 -7.83 -9.28 -14.54
C VAL A 251 -9.11 -8.93 -15.27
N ALA A 252 -10.10 -9.82 -15.26
CA ALA A 252 -11.36 -9.61 -15.97
C ALA A 252 -12.13 -8.39 -15.45
N LEU A 253 -12.14 -8.16 -14.12
CA LEU A 253 -12.80 -7.01 -13.50
C LEU A 253 -12.09 -5.71 -13.84
N PHE A 254 -10.77 -5.63 -13.69
CA PHE A 254 -10.00 -4.44 -14.00
C PHE A 254 -10.04 -4.09 -15.50
N ASP A 255 -9.99 -5.07 -16.37
CA ASP A 255 -10.10 -4.85 -17.83
C ASP A 255 -11.52 -4.38 -18.27
N ASN A 256 -12.51 -4.54 -17.39
CA ASN A 256 -13.91 -4.14 -17.62
C ASN A 256 -14.44 -3.12 -16.59
N GLN A 257 -13.58 -2.31 -16.00
CA GLN A 257 -13.94 -1.34 -14.94
C GLN A 257 -15.10 -0.41 -15.32
N GLN A 258 -15.28 -0.12 -16.60
CA GLN A 258 -16.35 0.77 -17.09
C GLN A 258 -17.74 0.13 -17.02
N ASN A 259 -17.82 -1.19 -16.79
CA ASN A 259 -19.08 -1.92 -16.71
C ASN A 259 -18.96 -3.10 -15.73
N LEU A 260 -19.13 -2.80 -14.44
CA LEU A 260 -19.17 -3.79 -13.36
C LEU A 260 -20.59 -4.07 -12.86
N GLU A 261 -21.59 -3.85 -13.72
CA GLU A 261 -22.96 -4.31 -13.45
C GLU A 261 -22.97 -5.83 -13.28
N GLN A 262 -23.89 -6.31 -12.43
CA GLN A 262 -23.97 -7.72 -12.07
C GLN A 262 -24.06 -8.66 -13.27
N SER A 263 -24.85 -8.31 -14.27
CA SER A 263 -25.00 -9.10 -15.51
C SER A 263 -23.69 -9.28 -16.27
N ASN A 264 -22.88 -8.21 -16.35
CA ASN A 264 -21.56 -8.28 -17.00
C ASN A 264 -20.56 -9.05 -16.15
N VAL A 265 -20.54 -8.84 -14.83
CA VAL A 265 -19.68 -9.59 -13.89
C VAL A 265 -19.95 -11.09 -13.98
N GLU A 266 -21.23 -11.52 -14.14
CA GLU A 266 -21.57 -12.92 -14.34
C GLU A 266 -21.09 -13.46 -15.71
N LEU A 267 -21.10 -12.64 -16.77
CA LEU A 267 -20.50 -13.01 -18.05
C LEU A 267 -18.99 -13.18 -17.95
N LEU A 268 -18.30 -12.27 -17.23
CA LEU A 268 -16.86 -12.38 -16.94
C LEU A 268 -16.56 -13.66 -16.17
N ALA A 269 -17.31 -13.95 -15.11
CA ALA A 269 -17.18 -15.16 -14.32
C ALA A 269 -17.33 -16.43 -15.16
N LYS A 270 -18.31 -16.44 -16.05
CA LYS A 270 -18.55 -17.53 -17.01
C LYS A 270 -17.40 -17.67 -18.02
N SER A 271 -16.87 -16.54 -18.53
CA SER A 271 -15.79 -16.54 -19.54
C SER A 271 -14.50 -17.13 -19.01
N ILE A 272 -14.20 -16.95 -17.73
CA ILE A 272 -13.03 -17.56 -17.06
C ILE A 272 -13.30 -18.99 -16.59
N GLY A 273 -14.48 -19.55 -16.89
CA GLY A 273 -14.82 -20.95 -16.62
C GLY A 273 -15.12 -21.27 -15.18
N LEU A 274 -15.80 -20.38 -14.44
CA LEU A 274 -16.31 -20.68 -13.11
C LEU A 274 -17.55 -21.57 -13.15
N ASP A 275 -17.72 -22.40 -12.13
CA ASP A 275 -18.99 -23.05 -11.82
C ASP A 275 -20.00 -21.97 -11.41
N MET A 276 -20.92 -21.62 -12.32
CA MET A 276 -21.83 -20.50 -12.14
C MET A 276 -22.82 -20.67 -10.99
N PRO A 277 -23.48 -21.84 -10.78
CA PRO A 277 -24.31 -22.09 -9.61
C PRO A 277 -23.56 -21.87 -8.31
N ARG A 278 -22.32 -22.37 -8.17
CA ARG A 278 -21.46 -22.19 -7.01
C ARG A 278 -21.01 -20.74 -6.88
N PHE A 279 -20.62 -20.11 -7.99
CA PHE A 279 -20.20 -18.70 -8.01
C PHE A 279 -21.30 -17.77 -7.47
N ILE A 280 -22.52 -17.89 -7.97
CA ILE A 280 -23.65 -17.05 -7.55
C ILE A 280 -23.95 -17.28 -6.06
N LYS A 281 -24.03 -18.55 -5.64
CA LYS A 281 -24.23 -18.90 -4.23
C LYS A 281 -23.14 -18.32 -3.31
N ASP A 282 -21.88 -18.44 -3.69
CA ASP A 282 -20.77 -17.95 -2.88
C ASP A 282 -20.73 -16.40 -2.86
N ARG A 283 -20.91 -15.74 -4.01
CA ARG A 283 -20.95 -14.27 -4.12
C ARG A 283 -22.02 -13.65 -3.22
N ASP A 284 -23.19 -14.27 -3.17
CA ASP A 284 -24.35 -13.75 -2.45
C ASP A 284 -24.35 -14.20 -0.97
N SER A 285 -23.38 -15.00 -0.54
CA SER A 285 -23.26 -15.49 0.82
C SER A 285 -22.79 -14.40 1.80
N GLU A 286 -23.25 -14.51 3.05
CA GLU A 286 -22.79 -13.69 4.17
C GLU A 286 -21.28 -13.86 4.40
N ALA A 287 -20.77 -15.09 4.30
CA ALA A 287 -19.34 -15.38 4.48
C ALA A 287 -18.43 -14.59 3.51
N VAL A 288 -18.87 -14.37 2.26
CA VAL A 288 -18.12 -13.55 1.30
C VAL A 288 -18.31 -12.06 1.58
N ALA A 289 -19.48 -11.62 2.03
CA ALA A 289 -19.69 -10.26 2.49
C ALA A 289 -18.80 -9.93 3.70
N ASP A 290 -18.73 -10.85 4.68
CA ASP A 290 -17.88 -10.71 5.87
C ASP A 290 -16.40 -10.65 5.50
N PHE A 291 -15.97 -11.43 4.51
CA PHE A 291 -14.60 -11.40 4.02
C PHE A 291 -14.22 -10.01 3.50
N VAL A 292 -15.03 -9.45 2.60
CA VAL A 292 -14.82 -8.08 2.06
C VAL A 292 -14.88 -7.03 3.18
N SER A 293 -15.84 -7.16 4.10
CA SER A 293 -15.98 -6.26 5.24
C SER A 293 -14.79 -6.32 6.20
N ARG A 294 -14.20 -7.50 6.42
CA ARG A 294 -13.01 -7.69 7.23
C ARG A 294 -11.82 -6.94 6.64
N ASP A 295 -11.54 -7.14 5.35
CA ASP A 295 -10.45 -6.46 4.65
C ASP A 295 -10.61 -4.93 4.72
N ARG A 296 -11.84 -4.43 4.49
CA ARG A 296 -12.15 -3.00 4.58
C ARG A 296 -11.92 -2.45 5.99
N LYS A 297 -12.42 -3.13 7.03
CA LYS A 297 -12.24 -2.72 8.44
C LYS A 297 -10.77 -2.71 8.84
N GLU A 298 -9.97 -3.65 8.34
CA GLU A 298 -8.53 -3.64 8.55
C GLU A 298 -7.89 -2.41 7.92
N GLY A 299 -8.24 -2.09 6.68
CA GLY A 299 -7.76 -0.89 6.01
C GLY A 299 -8.15 0.38 6.77
N GLU A 300 -9.40 0.50 7.23
CA GLU A 300 -9.86 1.61 8.07
C GLU A 300 -9.05 1.73 9.37
N LYS A 301 -8.76 0.62 10.04
CA LYS A 301 -7.91 0.56 11.25
C LYS A 301 -6.46 1.00 10.96
N LEU A 302 -5.95 0.72 9.77
CA LEU A 302 -4.63 1.16 9.30
C LEU A 302 -4.59 2.63 8.85
N GLY A 303 -5.74 3.32 8.85
CA GLY A 303 -5.88 4.70 8.42
C GLY A 303 -5.86 4.86 6.89
N ILE A 304 -6.35 3.85 6.16
CA ILE A 304 -6.52 3.93 4.70
C ILE A 304 -7.82 4.66 4.39
N ASP A 305 -7.73 5.63 3.49
CA ASP A 305 -8.85 6.46 3.02
C ASP A 305 -8.96 6.49 1.48
N SER A 306 -8.01 5.88 0.79
CA SER A 306 -7.89 5.93 -0.68
C SER A 306 -7.25 4.66 -1.24
N THR A 307 -7.51 4.39 -2.53
CA THR A 307 -6.97 3.23 -3.25
C THR A 307 -6.24 3.66 -4.54
N PRO A 308 -5.19 2.93 -4.95
CA PRO A 308 -4.58 1.85 -4.20
C PRO A 308 -3.77 2.35 -3.00
N THR A 309 -3.81 1.64 -1.88
CA THR A 309 -2.84 1.81 -0.81
C THR A 309 -2.00 0.54 -0.71
N ILE A 310 -0.69 0.71 -0.78
CA ILE A 310 0.27 -0.39 -0.83
C ILE A 310 1.14 -0.37 0.41
N PHE A 311 1.32 -1.55 1.01
CA PHE A 311 2.32 -1.77 2.06
C PHE A 311 3.39 -2.74 1.55
N ILE A 312 4.65 -2.39 1.80
CA ILE A 312 5.80 -3.22 1.47
C ILE A 312 6.52 -3.57 2.76
N ASN A 313 6.54 -4.85 3.12
CA ASN A 313 7.05 -5.32 4.40
C ASN A 313 6.48 -4.53 5.59
N GLY A 314 5.17 -4.23 5.55
CA GLY A 314 4.46 -3.49 6.59
C GLY A 314 4.63 -1.97 6.55
N ARG A 315 5.42 -1.40 5.62
CA ARG A 315 5.57 0.05 5.46
C ARG A 315 4.66 0.56 4.35
N LYS A 316 3.91 1.62 4.63
CA LYS A 316 3.08 2.27 3.62
C LYS A 316 3.97 2.84 2.52
N PHE A 317 3.78 2.38 1.30
CA PHE A 317 4.48 2.91 0.14
C PHE A 317 3.91 4.28 -0.24
N GLU A 318 4.79 5.25 -0.42
CA GLU A 318 4.47 6.58 -0.92
C GLU A 318 5.41 6.92 -2.05
N SER A 319 4.85 7.11 -3.25
CA SER A 319 5.62 7.60 -4.38
C SER A 319 5.92 9.09 -4.20
N SER A 320 7.14 9.46 -4.52
CA SER A 320 7.60 10.85 -4.48
C SER A 320 7.81 11.45 -5.87
N GLY A 321 7.64 10.65 -6.92
CA GLY A 321 7.82 11.04 -8.32
C GLY A 321 7.17 10.05 -9.26
N ASP A 322 7.96 9.30 -10.05
CA ASP A 322 7.43 8.23 -10.89
C ASP A 322 7.07 7.02 -10.04
N PHE A 323 5.78 6.65 -10.08
CA PHE A 323 5.24 5.57 -9.25
C PHE A 323 5.93 4.22 -9.51
N LYS A 324 6.17 3.91 -10.78
CA LYS A 324 6.77 2.63 -11.19
C LYS A 324 8.24 2.56 -10.76
N GLU A 325 8.99 3.64 -10.98
CA GLU A 325 10.39 3.73 -10.57
C GLU A 325 10.53 3.66 -9.05
N ASP A 326 9.74 4.44 -8.32
CA ASP A 326 9.79 4.47 -6.86
C ASP A 326 9.42 3.11 -6.25
N LEU A 327 8.44 2.40 -6.84
CA LEU A 327 8.04 1.09 -6.38
C LEU A 327 9.13 0.03 -6.64
N ASP A 328 9.75 0.07 -7.81
CA ASP A 328 10.88 -0.83 -8.18
C ASP A 328 12.09 -0.59 -7.28
N ASP A 329 12.46 0.66 -7.03
CA ASP A 329 13.52 1.03 -6.10
C ASP A 329 13.26 0.52 -4.68
N TRP A 330 12.01 0.64 -4.24
CA TRP A 330 11.63 0.19 -2.90
C TRP A 330 11.77 -1.32 -2.77
N VAL A 331 11.21 -2.06 -3.72
CA VAL A 331 11.29 -3.53 -3.76
C VAL A 331 12.74 -4.00 -3.87
N THR A 332 13.52 -3.37 -4.77
CA THR A 332 14.95 -3.68 -4.94
C THR A 332 15.71 -3.54 -3.63
N LEU A 333 15.46 -2.47 -2.88
CA LEU A 333 16.12 -2.25 -1.60
C LEU A 333 15.71 -3.31 -0.56
N GLU A 334 14.41 -3.62 -0.45
CA GLU A 334 13.94 -4.65 0.50
C GLU A 334 14.56 -6.02 0.22
N ILE A 335 14.66 -6.40 -1.05
CA ILE A 335 15.34 -7.64 -1.47
C ILE A 335 16.81 -7.64 -1.02
N LYS A 336 17.55 -6.55 -1.28
CA LYS A 336 18.96 -6.42 -0.86
C LYS A 336 19.13 -6.49 0.65
N LEU A 337 18.26 -5.82 1.41
CA LEU A 337 18.31 -5.80 2.86
C LEU A 337 18.03 -7.19 3.45
N SER A 338 17.17 -7.98 2.82
CA SER A 338 16.85 -9.36 3.22
C SER A 338 17.93 -10.37 2.82
N GLY A 339 19.01 -9.95 2.16
CA GLY A 339 20.07 -10.84 1.67
C GLY A 339 19.72 -11.57 0.37
N GLY A 340 18.63 -11.18 -0.29
CA GLY A 340 18.23 -11.71 -1.59
C GLY A 340 19.08 -11.13 -2.72
N ASN A 341 19.03 -11.77 -3.89
CA ASN A 341 19.66 -11.29 -5.11
C ASN A 341 18.69 -10.34 -5.84
N ALA A 342 18.95 -9.04 -5.77
CA ALA A 342 18.15 -8.03 -6.45
C ALA A 342 18.46 -7.92 -7.96
N THR A 343 19.22 -8.86 -8.53
CA THR A 343 19.39 -8.95 -9.98
C THR A 343 18.06 -9.40 -10.59
N PRO A 344 17.48 -8.61 -11.51
CA PRO A 344 16.28 -9.05 -12.20
C PRO A 344 16.54 -10.38 -12.91
N SER A 345 15.61 -11.32 -12.82
CA SER A 345 15.64 -12.48 -13.71
C SER A 345 15.63 -11.97 -15.15
N PRO A 346 16.52 -12.46 -16.04
CA PRO A 346 16.49 -12.05 -17.43
C PRO A 346 15.07 -12.31 -17.96
N ALA A 347 14.45 -11.25 -18.53
CA ALA A 347 13.09 -11.31 -19.00
C ALA A 347 12.93 -12.44 -20.02
N GLY A 348 12.21 -13.49 -19.59
CA GLY A 348 11.43 -14.38 -20.40
C GLY A 348 12.11 -15.05 -21.58
N GLU A 349 12.95 -16.04 -21.33
CA GLU A 349 12.86 -17.25 -22.14
C GLU A 349 11.84 -18.18 -21.45
N THR A 350 10.73 -18.40 -22.13
CA THR A 350 9.66 -19.29 -21.70
C THR A 350 10.21 -20.71 -21.58
N SER A 351 10.62 -21.09 -20.38
CA SER A 351 10.83 -22.51 -20.09
C SER A 351 9.45 -23.16 -20.01
N PRO A 352 9.17 -24.19 -20.82
CA PRO A 352 7.93 -24.91 -20.70
C PRO A 352 7.93 -25.62 -19.35
N SER A 353 6.93 -25.31 -18.53
CA SER A 353 6.63 -25.98 -17.27
C SER A 353 6.45 -27.48 -17.54
N THR A 354 7.48 -28.26 -17.28
CA THR A 354 7.43 -29.73 -17.24
C THR A 354 6.93 -30.14 -15.86
N SER A 355 5.62 -30.03 -15.66
CA SER A 355 4.93 -30.86 -14.68
C SER A 355 4.23 -32.02 -15.40
N ALA A 356 5.02 -32.94 -15.95
CA ALA A 356 4.53 -34.24 -16.34
C ALA A 356 4.59 -35.14 -15.12
N SER A 357 3.44 -35.30 -14.50
CA SER A 357 3.20 -36.38 -13.52
C SER A 357 3.33 -37.71 -14.23
N ALA A 358 4.34 -38.48 -13.83
CA ALA A 358 4.50 -39.86 -14.25
C ALA A 358 3.38 -40.69 -13.64
N LEU A 359 2.46 -41.14 -14.45
CA LEU A 359 1.66 -42.34 -14.19
C LEU A 359 2.03 -43.39 -15.22
N ALA A 360 2.61 -44.44 -14.68
CA ALA A 360 3.17 -45.59 -15.39
C ALA A 360 2.15 -46.31 -16.25
N ALA A 361 2.62 -46.70 -17.40
CA ALA A 361 1.97 -47.57 -18.38
C ALA A 361 1.82 -48.99 -17.87
N SER A 362 0.73 -49.66 -18.22
CA SER A 362 0.70 -51.12 -18.39
C SER A 362 -0.26 -51.51 -19.53
N SER A 363 0.35 -52.17 -20.46
CA SER A 363 -0.10 -53.30 -21.30
C SER A 363 -0.99 -53.10 -22.52
N ALA A 364 -0.34 -53.50 -23.64
CA ALA A 364 -0.77 -54.39 -24.69
C ALA A 364 -1.80 -53.94 -25.74
N ALA A 365 -1.29 -53.89 -26.96
CA ALA A 365 -2.01 -53.98 -28.23
C ALA A 365 -2.62 -55.38 -28.43
N PRO A 366 -3.54 -55.59 -29.38
CA PRO A 366 -3.11 -55.66 -30.78
C PRO A 366 -4.08 -55.09 -31.83
N ALA A 367 -3.53 -55.01 -33.04
CA ALA A 367 -4.09 -54.51 -34.27
C ALA A 367 -5.33 -55.24 -34.76
N ALA A 368 -6.26 -54.51 -35.42
CA ALA A 368 -7.11 -55.05 -36.49
C ALA A 368 -7.42 -53.95 -37.52
N SER A 369 -7.05 -54.29 -38.75
CA SER A 369 -7.26 -53.63 -40.02
C SER A 369 -8.74 -53.64 -40.39
N ALA A 370 -9.32 -52.47 -40.82
CA ALA A 370 -10.49 -52.49 -41.70
C ALA A 370 -10.60 -51.17 -42.50
N LYS A 371 -10.33 -51.30 -43.77
CA LYS A 371 -10.79 -50.75 -45.03
C LYS A 371 -11.86 -49.66 -44.98
N ALA A 372 -11.52 -48.55 -45.59
CA ALA A 372 -12.44 -47.48 -46.04
C ALA A 372 -13.31 -47.90 -47.25
N PRO A 373 -14.53 -47.40 -47.39
CA PRO A 373 -15.22 -47.31 -48.67
C PRO A 373 -15.27 -45.89 -49.23
N LYS A 374 -15.08 -45.82 -50.56
CA LYS A 374 -15.12 -44.65 -51.44
C LYS A 374 -16.55 -44.04 -51.56
N PRO A 375 -16.63 -42.76 -51.87
CA PRO A 375 -17.92 -42.11 -52.16
C PRO A 375 -18.46 -42.41 -53.54
N LYS A 376 -19.79 -42.60 -53.62
CA LYS A 376 -20.52 -42.63 -54.90
C LYS A 376 -21.06 -41.25 -55.20
N ALA A 377 -20.74 -40.76 -56.40
CA ALA A 377 -21.46 -39.66 -57.06
C ALA A 377 -22.82 -40.19 -57.58
N SER A 378 -23.84 -39.37 -57.49
CA SER A 378 -24.97 -39.44 -58.40
C SER A 378 -25.63 -38.11 -58.53
N ALA A 379 -25.77 -37.73 -59.75
CA ALA A 379 -26.55 -36.69 -60.37
C ALA A 379 -28.07 -36.91 -60.20
N ASN A 380 -28.76 -35.86 -59.97
CA ASN A 380 -29.78 -35.19 -60.79
C ASN A 380 -30.24 -33.94 -60.04
#